data_74369fff260b425c541ff4de0e6ad324
#
_entry.id   74369fff260b425c541ff4de0e6ad324
#
_cell.length_a   1.000
_cell.length_b   1.000
_cell.length_c   1.000
_cell.angle_alpha   90.00
_cell.angle_beta   90.00
_cell.angle_gamma   90.00
#
_symmetry.space_group_name_H-M   'P 1'
#
loop_
_entity.id
_entity.type
_entity.pdbx_description
1 polymer ?
#
loop_
_entity_poly.entity_id
_entity_poly.type
_entity_poly.pdbx_seq_one_letter_code
_entity_poly.pdbx_strand_id
1 'polypeptide(L)'
;MLGLQLVHVEGVDRRSRIVASMKAPDSVRSAPLRELVDELVTHVLAGLPESRRTVVGLCGPPGAGKSRATWLLMKALRRADIPAGQAPMDGFHLSNRQLDARGARSRKGAPDTFDVAGYRNTLERIRARGSETVYAPDFSRRLDEPIAGVHAIAPEDRVVITEGNYLLFDEGGWGDIRPLLDLVIYLDVPDRTLARRLVHRHVANGRADDQARDWVDNVDLPNAAAVARSRCRADLVWKPVP
;
A
#
# COMPACT_ATOMS: atom_id res chain seq x y z
N MET A 1 -5.43 36.88 -31.39
CA MET A 1 -6.17 36.37 -30.20
C MET A 1 -6.88 35.09 -30.61
N LEU A 2 -6.28 33.95 -30.34
CA LEU A 2 -6.90 32.62 -30.54
C LEU A 2 -7.07 32.02 -29.15
N GLY A 3 -8.32 32.04 -28.68
CA GLY A 3 -8.71 31.44 -27.41
C GLY A 3 -8.64 29.94 -27.50
N LEU A 4 -7.78 29.33 -26.70
CA LEU A 4 -7.81 27.89 -26.40
C LEU A 4 -9.05 27.60 -25.52
N GLN A 5 -10.14 27.13 -26.14
CA GLN A 5 -11.24 26.52 -25.44
C GLN A 5 -10.76 25.21 -24.83
N LEU A 6 -10.72 25.17 -23.50
CA LEU A 6 -10.61 23.93 -22.74
C LEU A 6 -11.86 23.09 -23.01
N VAL A 7 -11.74 22.11 -23.89
CA VAL A 7 -12.76 21.09 -24.09
C VAL A 7 -12.84 20.26 -22.79
N HIS A 8 -13.91 20.44 -22.05
CA HIS A 8 -14.28 19.56 -20.92
C HIS A 8 -14.68 18.21 -21.50
N VAL A 9 -13.73 17.28 -21.57
CA VAL A 9 -14.02 15.87 -21.88
C VAL A 9 -14.49 15.20 -20.58
N GLU A 10 -15.78 15.26 -20.32
CA GLU A 10 -16.46 14.42 -19.34
C GLU A 10 -16.36 12.97 -19.84
N GLY A 11 -15.72 12.07 -19.06
CA GLY A 11 -15.71 10.64 -19.33
C GLY A 11 -14.36 9.92 -19.30
N VAL A 12 -13.22 10.60 -19.21
CA VAL A 12 -11.94 9.92 -19.06
C VAL A 12 -11.75 9.51 -17.59
N ASP A 13 -11.71 8.19 -17.36
CA ASP A 13 -11.46 7.63 -16.03
C ASP A 13 -10.21 8.27 -15.40
N ARG A 14 -10.33 8.66 -14.13
CA ARG A 14 -9.29 9.37 -13.37
C ARG A 14 -7.95 8.61 -13.32
N ARG A 15 -8.00 7.27 -13.28
CA ARG A 15 -6.81 6.41 -13.38
C ARG A 15 -6.06 6.67 -14.67
N SER A 16 -6.78 6.73 -15.78
CA SER A 16 -6.20 6.99 -17.09
C SER A 16 -5.50 8.33 -17.16
N ARG A 17 -6.00 9.37 -16.48
CA ARG A 17 -5.34 10.69 -16.42
C ARG A 17 -4.07 10.66 -15.57
N ILE A 18 -4.11 10.00 -14.40
CA ILE A 18 -2.95 9.85 -13.51
C ILE A 18 -1.84 9.07 -14.22
N VAL A 19 -2.18 7.91 -14.80
CA VAL A 19 -1.23 7.05 -15.53
C VAL A 19 -0.71 7.74 -16.79
N ALA A 20 -1.56 8.42 -17.56
CA ALA A 20 -1.15 9.17 -18.74
C ALA A 20 -0.23 10.36 -18.43
N SER A 21 -0.38 10.99 -17.25
CA SER A 21 0.51 12.07 -16.80
C SER A 21 1.93 11.58 -16.52
N MET A 22 2.14 10.29 -16.22
CA MET A 22 3.46 9.73 -15.95
C MET A 22 4.27 9.36 -17.19
N LYS A 23 3.82 9.75 -18.39
CA LYS A 23 4.55 9.66 -19.69
C LYS A 23 5.40 8.39 -19.85
N ALA A 24 4.84 7.21 -19.70
CA ALA A 24 5.53 5.99 -20.09
C ALA A 24 4.57 5.08 -20.86
N PRO A 25 4.96 4.58 -22.04
CA PRO A 25 4.26 3.49 -22.69
C PRO A 25 4.31 2.20 -21.85
N ASP A 26 5.27 2.13 -20.92
CA ASP A 26 5.42 1.02 -19.97
C ASP A 26 5.09 1.48 -18.56
N SER A 27 4.13 0.83 -17.92
CA SER A 27 3.78 1.01 -16.51
C SER A 27 4.90 0.60 -15.52
N VAL A 28 6.09 0.24 -16.03
CA VAL A 28 7.25 -0.21 -15.25
C VAL A 28 8.32 0.87 -15.20
N ARG A 29 8.70 1.28 -13.98
CA ARG A 29 9.76 2.25 -13.74
C ARG A 29 10.87 1.66 -12.88
N SER A 30 12.13 1.87 -13.29
CA SER A 30 13.31 1.40 -12.56
C SER A 30 14.21 2.59 -12.25
N ALA A 31 14.29 2.95 -10.97
CA ALA A 31 15.10 4.05 -10.45
C ALA A 31 15.29 3.90 -8.92
N PRO A 32 16.15 4.68 -8.28
CA PRO A 32 16.20 4.78 -6.83
C PRO A 32 14.83 5.12 -6.24
N LEU A 33 14.46 4.46 -5.14
CA LEU A 33 13.09 4.61 -4.58
C LEU A 33 12.74 6.07 -4.28
N ARG A 34 13.72 6.89 -3.87
CA ARG A 34 13.48 8.31 -3.61
C ARG A 34 13.08 9.06 -4.88
N GLU A 35 13.76 8.80 -5.99
CA GLU A 35 13.47 9.42 -7.27
C GLU A 35 12.06 9.06 -7.77
N LEU A 36 11.67 7.77 -7.68
CA LEU A 36 10.32 7.31 -8.00
C LEU A 36 9.24 8.01 -7.17
N VAL A 37 9.52 8.24 -5.89
CA VAL A 37 8.62 8.95 -4.98
C VAL A 37 8.53 10.43 -5.32
N ASP A 38 9.66 11.10 -5.53
CA ASP A 38 9.70 12.53 -5.85
C ASP A 38 9.02 12.80 -7.20
N GLU A 39 9.19 11.92 -8.19
CA GLU A 39 8.50 11.96 -9.48
C GLU A 39 6.97 11.83 -9.30
N LEU A 40 6.52 10.86 -8.51
CA LEU A 40 5.09 10.67 -8.24
C LEU A 40 4.46 11.91 -7.60
N VAL A 41 5.09 12.49 -6.59
CA VAL A 41 4.56 13.68 -5.91
C VAL A 41 4.53 14.87 -6.86
N THR A 42 5.63 15.13 -7.57
CA THR A 42 5.77 16.31 -8.43
C THR A 42 4.83 16.28 -9.64
N HIS A 43 4.72 15.13 -10.31
CA HIS A 43 4.01 15.04 -11.58
C HIS A 43 2.57 14.57 -11.46
N VAL A 44 2.20 13.95 -10.35
CA VAL A 44 0.88 13.35 -10.19
C VAL A 44 0.12 13.97 -9.03
N LEU A 45 0.66 13.86 -7.82
CA LEU A 45 -0.10 14.18 -6.62
C LEU A 45 -0.25 15.70 -6.40
N ALA A 46 0.72 16.51 -6.83
CA ALA A 46 0.63 17.96 -6.74
C ALA A 46 -0.49 18.54 -7.63
N GLY A 47 -0.77 17.92 -8.77
CA GLY A 47 -1.80 18.34 -9.71
C GLY A 47 -3.22 17.83 -9.40
N LEU A 48 -3.44 17.14 -8.29
CA LEU A 48 -4.76 16.61 -7.95
C LEU A 48 -5.72 17.69 -7.45
N PRO A 49 -7.03 17.60 -7.81
CA PRO A 49 -8.04 18.54 -7.34
C PRO A 49 -8.16 18.52 -5.80
N GLU A 50 -8.33 19.69 -5.21
CA GLU A 50 -8.55 19.81 -3.75
C GLU A 50 -9.90 19.30 -3.28
N SER A 51 -10.88 19.27 -4.18
CA SER A 51 -12.26 18.88 -3.88
C SER A 51 -12.43 17.41 -3.52
N ARG A 52 -11.42 16.55 -3.78
CA ARG A 52 -11.52 15.10 -3.61
C ARG A 52 -10.25 14.51 -3.01
N ARG A 53 -10.43 13.58 -2.06
CA ARG A 53 -9.34 12.78 -1.49
C ARG A 53 -8.88 11.72 -2.49
N THR A 54 -7.57 11.49 -2.58
CA THR A 54 -6.96 10.45 -3.40
C THR A 54 -6.37 9.37 -2.52
N VAL A 55 -6.74 8.13 -2.78
CA VAL A 55 -6.21 6.96 -2.05
C VAL A 55 -5.17 6.26 -2.93
N VAL A 56 -3.93 6.24 -2.46
CA VAL A 56 -2.79 5.59 -3.14
C VAL A 56 -2.43 4.30 -2.42
N GLY A 57 -2.49 3.18 -3.14
CA GLY A 57 -2.08 1.87 -2.65
C GLY A 57 -0.62 1.55 -3.00
N LEU A 58 0.17 1.13 -2.02
CA LEU A 58 1.48 0.54 -2.22
C LEU A 58 1.39 -0.96 -1.99
N CYS A 59 1.42 -1.74 -3.06
CA CYS A 59 1.31 -3.20 -3.02
C CYS A 59 2.68 -3.86 -3.29
N GLY A 60 2.84 -5.08 -2.84
CA GLY A 60 4.04 -5.88 -3.10
C GLY A 60 4.29 -6.91 -2.01
N PRO A 61 5.21 -7.86 -2.25
CA PRO A 61 5.47 -8.94 -1.33
C PRO A 61 6.06 -8.47 0.01
N PRO A 62 6.03 -9.32 1.05
CA PRO A 62 6.80 -9.08 2.26
C PRO A 62 8.27 -8.78 1.93
N GLY A 63 8.88 -7.82 2.61
CA GLY A 63 10.29 -7.43 2.34
C GLY A 63 10.51 -6.52 1.13
N ALA A 64 9.47 -6.18 0.34
CA ALA A 64 9.60 -5.29 -0.83
C ALA A 64 9.96 -3.84 -0.47
N GLY A 65 9.70 -3.40 0.77
CA GLY A 65 10.01 -2.05 1.22
C GLY A 65 8.83 -1.07 1.15
N LYS A 66 7.60 -1.59 1.17
CA LYS A 66 6.37 -0.78 1.17
C LYS A 66 6.35 0.30 2.24
N SER A 67 6.59 -0.06 3.50
CA SER A 67 6.62 0.91 4.61
C SER A 67 7.71 1.97 4.46
N ARG A 68 8.88 1.62 3.86
CA ARG A 68 9.90 2.60 3.50
C ARG A 68 9.42 3.56 2.41
N ALA A 69 8.73 3.02 1.40
CA ALA A 69 8.13 3.83 0.33
C ALA A 69 7.05 4.76 0.90
N THR A 70 6.18 4.26 1.77
CA THR A 70 5.18 5.06 2.50
C THR A 70 5.85 6.20 3.28
N TRP A 71 6.89 5.92 4.05
CA TRP A 71 7.60 6.95 4.81
C TRP A 71 8.22 8.03 3.91
N LEU A 72 8.86 7.63 2.81
CA LEU A 72 9.41 8.58 1.83
C LEU A 72 8.31 9.42 1.19
N LEU A 73 7.20 8.79 0.81
CA LEU A 73 6.07 9.45 0.17
C LEU A 73 5.41 10.46 1.13
N MET A 74 5.15 10.09 2.37
CA MET A 74 4.64 11.01 3.40
C MET A 74 5.58 12.22 3.62
N LYS A 75 6.90 11.98 3.60
CA LYS A 75 7.89 13.04 3.71
C LYS A 75 7.91 13.96 2.49
N ALA A 76 7.77 13.41 1.29
CA ALA A 76 7.73 14.19 0.05
C ALA A 76 6.43 15.01 -0.07
N LEU A 77 5.28 14.43 0.28
CA LEU A 77 4.00 15.15 0.36
C LEU A 77 4.05 16.33 1.32
N ARG A 78 4.64 16.13 2.51
CA ARG A 78 4.82 17.23 3.49
C ARG A 78 5.69 18.36 2.94
N ARG A 79 6.76 18.06 2.17
CA ARG A 79 7.60 19.09 1.53
C ARG A 79 6.87 19.86 0.44
N ALA A 80 5.88 19.22 -0.18
CA ALA A 80 5.04 19.82 -1.21
C ALA A 80 3.79 20.52 -0.65
N ASP A 81 3.68 20.64 0.68
CA ASP A 81 2.52 21.21 1.40
C ASP A 81 1.20 20.52 1.02
N ILE A 82 1.25 19.19 0.77
CA ILE A 82 0.07 18.38 0.49
C ILE A 82 -0.31 17.62 1.77
N PRO A 83 -1.45 17.98 2.41
CA PRO A 83 -1.94 17.26 3.58
C PRO A 83 -2.21 15.78 3.26
N ALA A 84 -1.68 14.89 4.09
CA ALA A 84 -1.77 13.45 3.84
C ALA A 84 -1.81 12.61 5.11
N GLY A 85 -2.62 11.54 5.07
CA GLY A 85 -2.73 10.52 6.11
C GLY A 85 -2.29 9.15 5.61
N GLN A 86 -2.29 8.16 6.49
CA GLN A 86 -2.00 6.77 6.15
C GLN A 86 -2.94 5.79 6.86
N ALA A 87 -3.25 4.68 6.18
CA ALA A 87 -4.09 3.61 6.69
C ALA A 87 -3.51 2.25 6.26
N PRO A 88 -2.48 1.72 6.95
CA PRO A 88 -1.81 0.48 6.57
C PRO A 88 -2.74 -0.73 6.74
N MET A 89 -2.69 -1.66 5.77
CA MET A 89 -3.45 -2.91 5.80
C MET A 89 -3.09 -3.76 7.03
N ASP A 90 -1.83 -3.74 7.45
CA ASP A 90 -1.34 -4.57 8.55
C ASP A 90 -2.05 -4.26 9.88
N GLY A 91 -2.61 -3.07 10.06
CA GLY A 91 -3.44 -2.72 11.22
C GLY A 91 -4.75 -3.51 11.31
N PHE A 92 -5.15 -4.19 10.25
CA PHE A 92 -6.37 -5.00 10.19
C PHE A 92 -6.12 -6.51 10.35
N HIS A 93 -4.95 -6.92 10.83
CA HIS A 93 -4.75 -8.28 11.31
C HIS A 93 -5.79 -8.63 12.37
N LEU A 94 -6.28 -9.86 12.35
CA LEU A 94 -7.03 -10.38 13.50
C LEU A 94 -6.10 -10.51 14.71
N SER A 95 -6.61 -10.22 15.90
CA SER A 95 -5.86 -10.39 17.14
C SER A 95 -5.41 -11.83 17.36
N ASN A 96 -4.34 -12.00 18.11
CA ASN A 96 -3.83 -13.33 18.46
C ASN A 96 -4.92 -14.21 19.10
N ARG A 97 -5.74 -13.59 19.99
CA ARG A 97 -6.89 -14.27 20.59
C ARG A 97 -7.88 -14.81 19.56
N GLN A 98 -8.19 -14.02 18.52
CA GLN A 98 -9.11 -14.47 17.47
C GLN A 98 -8.49 -15.55 16.58
N LEU A 99 -7.19 -15.46 16.31
CA LEU A 99 -6.47 -16.46 15.53
C LEU A 99 -6.37 -17.78 16.28
N ASP A 100 -6.14 -17.75 17.59
CA ASP A 100 -6.11 -18.94 18.45
C ASP A 100 -7.48 -19.65 18.47
N ALA A 101 -8.56 -18.88 18.64
CA ALA A 101 -9.91 -19.40 18.60
C ALA A 101 -10.30 -20.05 17.25
N ARG A 102 -9.65 -19.66 16.17
CA ARG A 102 -9.85 -20.20 14.81
C ARG A 102 -8.84 -21.27 14.41
N GLY A 103 -7.87 -21.60 15.28
CA GLY A 103 -6.74 -22.49 14.94
C GLY A 103 -5.86 -21.95 13.79
N ALA A 104 -5.84 -20.64 13.59
CA ALA A 104 -5.16 -19.97 12.47
C ALA A 104 -3.86 -19.26 12.87
N ARG A 105 -3.43 -19.36 14.13
CA ARG A 105 -2.25 -18.65 14.67
C ARG A 105 -0.97 -18.93 13.88
N SER A 106 -0.76 -20.18 13.48
CA SER A 106 0.42 -20.60 12.72
C SER A 106 0.47 -20.02 11.30
N ARG A 107 -0.66 -19.49 10.80
CA ARG A 107 -0.79 -18.87 9.47
C ARG A 107 -0.96 -17.38 9.53
N LYS A 108 -0.69 -16.73 10.70
CA LYS A 108 -0.81 -15.28 10.85
C LYS A 108 -0.05 -14.56 9.75
N GLY A 109 -0.74 -13.61 9.10
CA GLY A 109 -0.25 -12.90 7.91
C GLY A 109 -0.76 -13.49 6.59
N ALA A 110 -1.45 -14.66 6.59
CA ALA A 110 -2.17 -15.16 5.41
C ALA A 110 -3.43 -14.30 5.14
N PRO A 111 -3.94 -14.26 3.88
CA PRO A 111 -5.07 -13.38 3.50
C PRO A 111 -6.32 -13.52 4.37
N ASP A 112 -6.61 -14.73 4.87
CA ASP A 112 -7.77 -15.07 5.69
C ASP A 112 -7.60 -14.75 7.18
N THR A 113 -6.46 -14.19 7.57
CA THR A 113 -6.14 -13.79 8.96
C THR A 113 -6.29 -12.30 9.22
N PHE A 114 -7.03 -11.62 8.32
CA PHE A 114 -7.32 -10.18 8.40
C PHE A 114 -8.82 -9.91 8.52
N ASP A 115 -9.17 -8.79 9.13
CA ASP A 115 -10.50 -8.19 9.05
C ASP A 115 -10.63 -7.38 7.76
N VAL A 116 -10.86 -8.07 6.64
CA VAL A 116 -10.97 -7.47 5.31
C VAL A 116 -12.17 -6.52 5.23
N ALA A 117 -13.28 -6.87 5.89
CA ALA A 117 -14.48 -6.05 5.92
C ALA A 117 -14.25 -4.74 6.69
N GLY A 118 -13.59 -4.80 7.84
CA GLY A 118 -13.21 -3.60 8.61
C GLY A 118 -12.24 -2.71 7.84
N TYR A 119 -11.29 -3.30 7.12
CA TYR A 119 -10.38 -2.57 6.24
C TYR A 119 -11.12 -1.87 5.11
N ARG A 120 -12.01 -2.58 4.40
CA ARG A 120 -12.86 -2.02 3.36
C ARG A 120 -13.68 -0.84 3.88
N ASN A 121 -14.41 -1.02 4.98
CA ASN A 121 -15.23 0.03 5.59
C ASN A 121 -14.41 1.28 5.96
N THR A 122 -13.18 1.08 6.44
CA THR A 122 -12.28 2.20 6.74
C THR A 122 -11.89 2.96 5.48
N LEU A 123 -11.55 2.26 4.39
CA LEU A 123 -11.24 2.90 3.10
C LEU A 123 -12.47 3.62 2.50
N GLU A 124 -13.67 3.05 2.62
CA GLU A 124 -14.92 3.69 2.20
C GLU A 124 -15.15 5.01 2.94
N ARG A 125 -15.01 5.02 4.26
CA ARG A 125 -15.09 6.25 5.09
C ARG A 125 -14.03 7.28 4.69
N ILE A 126 -12.80 6.85 4.44
CA ILE A 126 -11.70 7.70 3.94
C ILE A 126 -12.10 8.35 2.61
N ARG A 127 -12.65 7.59 1.67
CA ARG A 127 -13.08 8.10 0.35
C ARG A 127 -14.25 9.06 0.42
N ALA A 128 -15.20 8.81 1.32
CA ALA A 128 -16.37 9.67 1.50
C ALA A 128 -16.00 11.10 1.92
N ARG A 129 -14.81 11.32 2.50
CA ARG A 129 -14.29 12.62 2.95
C ARG A 129 -15.34 13.40 3.76
N GLY A 130 -15.87 12.75 4.80
CA GLY A 130 -16.74 13.41 5.76
C GLY A 130 -16.03 14.51 6.58
N SER A 131 -16.78 15.18 7.44
CA SER A 131 -16.28 16.23 8.34
C SER A 131 -15.51 15.68 9.54
N GLU A 132 -15.55 14.38 9.77
CA GLU A 132 -14.91 13.76 10.93
C GLU A 132 -13.57 13.14 10.58
N THR A 133 -12.66 13.12 11.55
CA THR A 133 -11.40 12.37 11.47
C THR A 133 -11.69 10.88 11.42
N VAL A 134 -11.08 10.18 10.47
CA VAL A 134 -11.11 8.72 10.39
C VAL A 134 -9.86 8.17 11.08
N TYR A 135 -10.05 7.38 12.12
CA TYR A 135 -8.94 6.68 12.79
C TYR A 135 -8.72 5.32 12.16
N ALA A 136 -7.48 5.04 11.76
CA ALA A 136 -7.06 3.74 11.27
C ALA A 136 -6.07 3.08 12.25
N PRO A 137 -6.11 1.74 12.37
CA PRO A 137 -5.17 0.98 13.19
C PRO A 137 -3.78 0.87 12.55
N ASP A 138 -2.80 0.45 13.35
CA ASP A 138 -1.50 -0.02 12.89
C ASP A 138 -1.14 -1.34 13.55
N PHE A 139 -0.14 -2.04 13.04
CA PHE A 139 0.34 -3.30 13.59
C PHE A 139 1.60 -3.08 14.43
N SER A 140 1.50 -3.39 15.71
CA SER A 140 2.65 -3.37 16.62
C SER A 140 3.46 -4.65 16.54
N ARG A 141 4.61 -4.60 15.90
CA ARG A 141 5.53 -5.76 15.81
C ARG A 141 6.06 -6.20 17.18
N ARG A 142 6.16 -5.26 18.14
CA ARG A 142 6.61 -5.58 19.50
C ARG A 142 5.57 -6.37 20.27
N LEU A 143 4.29 -6.05 20.11
CA LEU A 143 3.18 -6.74 20.76
C LEU A 143 2.67 -7.92 19.92
N ASP A 144 3.04 -7.98 18.66
CA ASP A 144 2.48 -8.88 17.65
C ASP A 144 0.95 -8.78 17.57
N GLU A 145 0.41 -7.53 17.63
CA GLU A 145 -1.04 -7.25 17.68
C GLU A 145 -1.38 -5.96 16.92
N PRO A 146 -2.59 -5.86 16.34
CA PRO A 146 -3.10 -4.60 15.83
C PRO A 146 -3.43 -3.64 16.98
N ILE A 147 -3.15 -2.37 16.79
CA ILE A 147 -3.45 -1.29 17.74
C ILE A 147 -4.42 -0.33 17.08
N ALA A 148 -5.58 -0.14 17.67
CA ALA A 148 -6.61 0.76 17.17
C ALA A 148 -6.20 2.24 17.27
N GLY A 149 -6.65 3.06 16.30
CA GLY A 149 -6.59 4.51 16.37
C GLY A 149 -5.19 5.14 16.32
N VAL A 150 -4.21 4.45 15.75
CA VAL A 150 -2.83 4.95 15.63
C VAL A 150 -2.71 6.07 14.61
N HIS A 151 -3.40 5.95 13.49
CA HIS A 151 -3.36 6.93 12.40
C HIS A 151 -4.65 7.75 12.39
N ALA A 152 -4.52 9.06 12.42
CA ALA A 152 -5.61 10.00 12.25
C ALA A 152 -5.58 10.53 10.81
N ILE A 153 -6.66 10.33 10.08
CA ILE A 153 -6.87 10.87 8.73
C ILE A 153 -7.88 12.02 8.87
N ALA A 154 -7.36 13.23 8.79
CA ALA A 154 -8.15 14.45 9.01
C ALA A 154 -9.02 14.78 7.76
N PRO A 155 -10.09 15.57 7.91
CA PRO A 155 -10.93 16.01 6.78
C PRO A 155 -10.15 16.74 5.69
N GLU A 156 -9.13 17.50 6.05
CA GLU A 156 -8.26 18.27 5.15
C GLU A 156 -7.23 17.42 4.40
N ASP A 157 -6.97 16.18 4.83
CA ASP A 157 -6.04 15.30 4.12
C ASP A 157 -6.51 15.05 2.68
N ARG A 158 -5.67 15.40 1.72
CA ARG A 158 -5.94 15.28 0.28
C ARG A 158 -5.49 13.94 -0.28
N VAL A 159 -4.43 13.38 0.28
CA VAL A 159 -3.87 12.09 -0.12
C VAL A 159 -3.87 11.15 1.09
N VAL A 160 -4.30 9.92 0.87
CA VAL A 160 -4.15 8.86 1.88
C VAL A 160 -3.36 7.72 1.27
N ILE A 161 -2.28 7.33 1.97
CA ILE A 161 -1.46 6.20 1.58
C ILE A 161 -1.94 4.97 2.34
N THR A 162 -2.24 3.92 1.61
CA THR A 162 -2.43 2.58 2.19
C THR A 162 -1.36 1.65 1.65
N GLU A 163 -0.89 0.74 2.47
CA GLU A 163 0.11 -0.24 2.02
C GLU A 163 -0.25 -1.64 2.51
N GLY A 164 0.04 -2.64 1.68
CA GLY A 164 -0.23 -4.02 2.06
C GLY A 164 0.14 -5.03 0.97
N ASN A 165 0.17 -6.31 1.36
CA ASN A 165 0.49 -7.40 0.45
C ASN A 165 -0.69 -7.73 -0.47
N TYR A 166 -1.93 -7.58 0.01
CA TYR A 166 -3.12 -8.16 -0.62
C TYR A 166 -4.05 -7.14 -1.29
N LEU A 167 -3.60 -5.87 -1.48
CA LEU A 167 -4.39 -4.80 -2.07
C LEU A 167 -4.91 -5.09 -3.49
N LEU A 168 -4.27 -6.04 -4.17
CA LEU A 168 -4.56 -6.45 -5.54
C LEU A 168 -5.14 -7.87 -5.64
N PHE A 169 -5.45 -8.51 -4.52
CA PHE A 169 -6.11 -9.82 -4.52
C PHE A 169 -7.59 -9.68 -4.91
N ASP A 170 -8.19 -10.78 -5.42
CA ASP A 170 -9.58 -10.86 -5.89
C ASP A 170 -10.42 -11.89 -5.15
N GLU A 171 -9.83 -12.64 -4.23
CA GLU A 171 -10.49 -13.67 -3.46
C GLU A 171 -10.73 -13.23 -2.01
N GLY A 172 -11.63 -13.91 -1.30
CA GLY A 172 -11.84 -13.73 0.14
C GLY A 172 -12.23 -12.31 0.57
N GLY A 173 -12.94 -11.54 -0.27
CA GLY A 173 -13.35 -10.16 0.00
C GLY A 173 -12.29 -9.10 -0.36
N TRP A 174 -11.05 -9.50 -0.70
CA TRP A 174 -9.99 -8.58 -1.12
C TRP A 174 -10.29 -7.90 -2.47
N GLY A 175 -11.10 -8.54 -3.32
CA GLY A 175 -11.51 -7.97 -4.61
C GLY A 175 -12.23 -6.62 -4.49
N ASP A 176 -12.87 -6.35 -3.35
CA ASP A 176 -13.57 -5.10 -3.07
C ASP A 176 -12.63 -3.96 -2.68
N ILE A 177 -11.35 -4.25 -2.38
CA ILE A 177 -10.36 -3.23 -1.98
C ILE A 177 -9.85 -2.44 -3.18
N ARG A 178 -9.51 -3.12 -4.29
CA ARG A 178 -8.93 -2.47 -5.47
C ARG A 178 -9.79 -1.32 -6.03
N PRO A 179 -11.13 -1.40 -6.11
CA PRO A 179 -11.99 -0.29 -6.56
C PRO A 179 -11.94 0.95 -5.67
N LEU A 180 -11.53 0.81 -4.41
CA LEU A 180 -11.41 1.92 -3.47
C LEU A 180 -10.11 2.71 -3.60
N LEU A 181 -9.16 2.22 -4.40
CA LEU A 181 -7.84 2.82 -4.61
C LEU A 181 -7.80 3.56 -5.94
N ASP A 182 -7.43 4.84 -5.91
CA ASP A 182 -7.33 5.68 -7.11
C ASP A 182 -6.08 5.37 -7.94
N LEU A 183 -4.99 4.96 -7.26
CA LEU A 183 -3.73 4.55 -7.88
C LEU A 183 -3.14 3.41 -7.07
N VAL A 184 -2.67 2.36 -7.71
CA VAL A 184 -1.93 1.28 -7.05
C VAL A 184 -0.57 1.08 -7.70
N ILE A 185 0.47 1.18 -6.88
CA ILE A 185 1.85 0.98 -7.26
C ILE A 185 2.32 -0.35 -6.69
N TYR A 186 2.82 -1.23 -7.55
CA TYR A 186 3.41 -2.49 -7.14
C TYR A 186 4.93 -2.35 -7.02
N LEU A 187 5.49 -2.72 -5.88
CA LEU A 187 6.93 -2.76 -5.63
C LEU A 187 7.47 -4.13 -6.05
N ASP A 188 8.13 -4.17 -7.21
CA ASP A 188 8.71 -5.36 -7.81
C ASP A 188 10.19 -5.48 -7.41
N VAL A 189 10.47 -6.44 -6.53
CA VAL A 189 11.80 -6.66 -5.96
C VAL A 189 12.19 -8.13 -6.19
N PRO A 190 13.41 -8.42 -6.66
CA PRO A 190 13.85 -9.78 -6.89
C PRO A 190 13.81 -10.67 -5.64
N ASP A 191 13.40 -11.93 -5.80
CA ASP A 191 13.23 -12.90 -4.69
C ASP A 191 14.47 -13.02 -3.82
N ARG A 192 15.68 -13.05 -4.40
CA ARG A 192 16.95 -13.06 -3.65
C ARG A 192 17.10 -11.88 -2.70
N THR A 193 16.56 -10.71 -3.08
CA THR A 193 16.60 -9.50 -2.25
C THR A 193 15.54 -9.58 -1.15
N LEU A 194 14.35 -10.11 -1.48
CA LEU A 194 13.30 -10.36 -0.51
C LEU A 194 13.78 -11.35 0.54
N ALA A 195 14.29 -12.52 0.13
CA ALA A 195 14.80 -13.55 1.04
C ALA A 195 15.83 -12.97 2.03
N ARG A 196 16.86 -12.28 1.52
CA ARG A 196 17.88 -11.65 2.36
C ARG A 196 17.30 -10.67 3.39
N ARG A 197 16.37 -9.80 2.96
CA ARG A 197 15.73 -8.80 3.84
C ARG A 197 14.85 -9.47 4.89
N LEU A 198 14.14 -10.53 4.51
CA LEU A 198 13.23 -11.26 5.39
C LEU A 198 13.99 -12.05 6.44
N VAL A 199 15.05 -12.79 6.06
CA VAL A 199 15.93 -13.46 7.02
C VAL A 199 16.49 -12.45 8.04
N HIS A 200 17.08 -11.35 7.56
CA HIS A 200 17.59 -10.32 8.45
C HIS A 200 16.53 -9.76 9.41
N ARG A 201 15.30 -9.55 8.92
CA ARG A 201 14.17 -9.06 9.73
C ARG A 201 13.78 -10.08 10.81
N HIS A 202 13.69 -11.38 10.48
CA HIS A 202 13.34 -12.42 11.42
C HIS A 202 14.41 -12.59 12.50
N VAL A 203 15.69 -12.55 12.12
CA VAL A 203 16.80 -12.61 13.07
C VAL A 203 16.80 -11.39 13.99
N ALA A 204 16.61 -10.18 13.44
CA ALA A 204 16.51 -8.96 14.25
C ALA A 204 15.31 -8.96 15.23
N ASN A 205 14.29 -9.74 14.94
CA ASN A 205 13.13 -9.98 15.83
C ASN A 205 13.32 -11.18 16.79
N GLY A 206 14.55 -11.73 16.88
CA GLY A 206 14.90 -12.74 17.88
C GLY A 206 14.77 -14.20 17.42
N ARG A 207 14.50 -14.46 16.11
CA ARG A 207 14.48 -15.83 15.59
C ARG A 207 15.93 -16.29 15.30
N ALA A 208 16.25 -17.56 15.56
CA ALA A 208 17.53 -18.14 15.19
C ALA A 208 17.71 -18.14 13.66
N ASP A 209 18.96 -18.04 13.15
CA ASP A 209 19.23 -17.83 11.72
C ASP A 209 18.70 -18.99 10.85
N ASP A 210 18.90 -20.24 11.29
CA ASP A 210 18.38 -21.44 10.63
C ASP A 210 16.84 -21.44 10.57
N GLN A 211 16.19 -21.16 11.68
CA GLN A 211 14.72 -21.04 11.76
C GLN A 211 14.20 -19.87 10.91
N ALA A 212 14.97 -18.77 10.83
CA ALA A 212 14.60 -17.63 10.00
C ALA A 212 14.63 -17.97 8.51
N ARG A 213 15.65 -18.73 8.06
CA ARG A 213 15.77 -19.23 6.68
C ARG A 213 14.64 -20.19 6.34
N ASP A 214 14.42 -21.19 7.20
CA ASP A 214 13.32 -22.14 7.03
C ASP A 214 11.97 -21.44 6.89
N TRP A 215 11.73 -20.42 7.72
CA TRP A 215 10.49 -19.65 7.65
C TRP A 215 10.36 -18.85 6.34
N VAL A 216 11.46 -18.22 5.92
CA VAL A 216 11.47 -17.46 4.66
C VAL A 216 11.19 -18.38 3.48
N ASP A 217 11.83 -19.53 3.42
CA ASP A 217 11.70 -20.46 2.30
C ASP A 217 10.31 -21.13 2.26
N ASN A 218 9.75 -21.49 3.41
CA ASN A 218 8.51 -22.25 3.49
C ASN A 218 7.25 -21.41 3.68
N VAL A 219 7.38 -20.12 4.09
CA VAL A 219 6.24 -19.24 4.36
C VAL A 219 6.30 -17.94 3.56
N ASP A 220 7.40 -17.18 3.73
CA ASP A 220 7.45 -15.83 3.15
C ASP A 220 7.56 -15.84 1.61
N LEU A 221 8.42 -16.69 1.03
CA LEU A 221 8.58 -16.77 -0.42
C LEU A 221 7.36 -17.36 -1.14
N PRO A 222 6.70 -18.42 -0.65
CA PRO A 222 5.40 -18.85 -1.19
C PRO A 222 4.35 -17.74 -1.16
N ASN A 223 4.26 -16.98 -0.07
CA ASN A 223 3.37 -15.82 0.02
C ASN A 223 3.79 -14.71 -0.97
N ALA A 224 5.09 -14.46 -1.12
CA ALA A 224 5.60 -13.50 -2.09
C ALA A 224 5.22 -13.90 -3.53
N ALA A 225 5.33 -15.18 -3.89
CA ALA A 225 4.92 -15.71 -5.19
C ALA A 225 3.40 -15.54 -5.41
N ALA A 226 2.58 -15.74 -4.38
CA ALA A 226 1.14 -15.50 -4.46
C ALA A 226 0.83 -14.01 -4.73
N VAL A 227 1.51 -13.11 -4.02
CA VAL A 227 1.38 -11.66 -4.22
C VAL A 227 1.85 -11.23 -5.60
N ALA A 228 2.93 -11.84 -6.13
CA ALA A 228 3.47 -11.51 -7.44
C ALA A 228 2.48 -11.78 -8.58
N ARG A 229 1.60 -12.77 -8.45
CA ARG A 229 0.54 -13.05 -9.45
C ARG A 229 -0.46 -11.90 -9.61
N SER A 230 -0.66 -11.10 -8.58
CA SER A 230 -1.57 -9.94 -8.62
C SER A 230 -0.98 -8.67 -9.25
N ARG A 231 0.33 -8.68 -9.58
CA ARG A 231 1.07 -7.53 -10.12
C ARG A 231 0.43 -6.90 -11.36
N CYS A 232 -0.16 -7.71 -12.25
CA CYS A 232 -0.79 -7.23 -13.48
C CYS A 232 -2.01 -6.31 -13.23
N ARG A 233 -2.52 -6.25 -12.00
CA ARG A 233 -3.64 -5.40 -11.59
C ARG A 233 -3.19 -4.03 -11.05
N ALA A 234 -1.87 -3.80 -10.94
CA ALA A 234 -1.32 -2.51 -10.56
C ALA A 234 -1.41 -1.51 -11.72
N ASP A 235 -1.55 -0.23 -11.39
CA ASP A 235 -1.47 0.85 -12.38
C ASP A 235 -0.01 1.14 -12.75
N LEU A 236 0.89 1.03 -11.78
CA LEU A 236 2.33 1.25 -11.94
C LEU A 236 3.13 0.13 -11.27
N VAL A 237 4.27 -0.18 -11.85
CA VAL A 237 5.24 -1.10 -11.26
C VAL A 237 6.56 -0.37 -11.04
N TRP A 238 6.97 -0.30 -9.78
CA TRP A 238 8.26 0.25 -9.41
C TRP A 238 9.26 -0.88 -9.17
N LYS A 239 10.43 -0.79 -9.82
CA LYS A 239 11.61 -1.64 -9.58
C LYS A 239 12.68 -0.80 -8.89
N PRO A 240 12.63 -0.69 -7.55
CA PRO A 240 13.61 0.10 -6.83
C PRO A 240 15.01 -0.47 -6.98
N VAL A 241 15.93 0.35 -7.49
CA VAL A 241 17.37 0.04 -7.52
C VAL A 241 18.06 0.66 -6.31
N PRO A 242 19.26 0.17 -5.94
CA PRO A 242 20.07 0.70 -4.83
C PRO A 242 20.33 2.19 -4.91
#